data_5c08318e2c980fc1e1ee7fd5df51fb4f
#
_entry.id   5c08318e2c980fc1e1ee7fd5df51fb4f
#
_cell.length_a   1.000
_cell.length_b   1.000
_cell.length_c   1.000
_cell.angle_alpha   90.00
_cell.angle_beta   90.00
_cell.angle_gamma   90.00
#
_symmetry.space_group_name_H-M   'P 1'
#
loop_
_entity.id
_entity.type
_entity.pdbx_description
1 polymer ?
#
loop_
_entity_poly.entity_id
_entity_poly.type
_entity_poly.pdbx_seq_one_letter_code
_entity_poly.pdbx_strand_id
1 'polypeptide(L)'
;MMIKYHAVYKERRIFMGYLLKNATVFTDNEFKKTDIFIEDNIIVSVGAGCYNDSVSFDFNNLFIFPGFTDVHVHLREPGFLYKETIKTGTMAAAHGGYTSVCAMPNLKPVPDSRENILEEVKAIEKDAVIHVYPYGAITVGEQGKEMADLDGMAEYAVAFSDDGKGVQNDDMMRAAMLKAKSLGKMIVAHCEDNTLLNGGYIHKGKYAELHGHKGICSESEWKQIERDLKLVKETGCKYHVCHISTKESVELIRQAKKDGLDVTCETAPHYLVLDDMDIQEEGRFKMNPPLRDKSDRLALIEGIKDGTIDVIATDHAPHSKEEKSKGLKDSLMGVVGIETAFSVLYTELVEKNIISLEKLMELLNINARKIFGIGSEIKVGEKADITVFDLNTEYKINPDEFLSMGKSTPFEGKTVKGKCVMTMADGKIVWKA
;
A
#
# COMPACT_ATOMS: atom_id res chain seq x y z
N MET A 1 -16.81 61.95 -26.77
CA MET A 1 -15.99 61.38 -25.71
C MET A 1 -16.84 60.31 -25.00
N MET A 2 -16.77 59.08 -25.50
CA MET A 2 -17.58 57.95 -24.96
C MET A 2 -16.69 57.17 -23.99
N ILE A 3 -17.09 57.14 -22.71
CA ILE A 3 -16.43 56.37 -21.68
C ILE A 3 -17.03 54.92 -21.76
N LYS A 4 -16.22 53.98 -22.23
CA LYS A 4 -16.57 52.53 -22.18
C LYS A 4 -16.35 52.01 -20.76
N TYR A 5 -17.41 51.69 -20.05
CA TYR A 5 -17.36 50.88 -18.83
C TYR A 5 -17.04 49.44 -19.22
N HIS A 6 -15.83 48.99 -18.91
CA HIS A 6 -15.51 47.56 -18.87
C HIS A 6 -15.98 47.04 -17.53
N ALA A 7 -17.12 46.33 -17.55
CA ALA A 7 -17.54 45.51 -16.44
C ALA A 7 -16.63 44.29 -16.37
N VAL A 8 -15.74 44.24 -15.40
CA VAL A 8 -14.98 43.04 -15.06
C VAL A 8 -15.92 42.11 -14.30
N TYR A 9 -16.51 41.16 -15.00
CA TYR A 9 -17.15 40.04 -14.35
C TYR A 9 -16.06 39.18 -13.71
N LYS A 10 -15.79 39.41 -12.40
CA LYS A 10 -15.16 38.38 -11.57
C LYS A 10 -16.17 37.24 -11.47
N GLU A 11 -15.93 36.14 -12.19
CA GLU A 11 -16.56 34.87 -11.88
C GLU A 11 -16.29 34.60 -10.42
N ARG A 12 -17.31 34.76 -9.58
CA ARG A 12 -17.30 34.20 -8.22
C ARG A 12 -17.27 32.69 -8.42
N ARG A 13 -16.11 32.06 -8.30
CA ARG A 13 -16.04 30.64 -7.96
C ARG A 13 -16.84 30.50 -6.68
N ILE A 14 -17.98 29.84 -6.77
CA ILE A 14 -18.73 29.41 -5.58
C ILE A 14 -17.88 28.29 -5.01
N PHE A 15 -17.04 28.61 -4.04
CA PHE A 15 -16.31 27.65 -3.26
C PHE A 15 -17.33 26.98 -2.34
N MET A 16 -17.65 25.70 -2.61
CA MET A 16 -18.51 24.91 -1.75
C MET A 16 -17.64 24.26 -0.68
N GLY A 17 -17.78 24.73 0.56
CA GLY A 17 -17.22 24.04 1.70
C GLY A 17 -17.97 22.74 1.97
N TYR A 18 -17.29 21.77 2.59
CA TYR A 18 -17.93 20.54 3.10
C TYR A 18 -17.97 20.56 4.62
N LEU A 19 -19.10 20.24 5.19
CA LEU A 19 -19.27 20.06 6.62
C LEU A 19 -19.63 18.61 6.92
N LEU A 20 -18.69 17.87 7.52
CA LEU A 20 -18.84 16.48 7.93
C LEU A 20 -19.23 16.46 9.41
N LYS A 21 -20.47 16.02 9.73
CA LYS A 21 -21.06 16.15 11.07
C LYS A 21 -21.21 14.83 11.79
N ASN A 22 -21.18 14.92 13.13
CA ASN A 22 -21.59 13.86 14.05
C ASN A 22 -20.77 12.57 13.98
N ALA A 23 -19.65 12.54 13.27
CA ALA A 23 -18.83 11.36 13.13
C ALA A 23 -17.94 11.10 14.35
N THR A 24 -17.49 9.86 14.50
CA THR A 24 -16.33 9.53 15.32
C THR A 24 -15.07 9.71 14.48
N VAL A 25 -14.27 10.72 14.78
CA VAL A 25 -13.10 11.13 13.98
C VAL A 25 -11.81 10.68 14.66
N PHE A 26 -10.89 10.09 13.89
CA PHE A 26 -9.53 9.81 14.34
C PHE A 26 -8.66 11.05 14.10
N THR A 27 -8.33 11.76 15.16
CA THR A 27 -7.48 12.96 15.16
C THR A 27 -6.63 12.99 16.41
N ASP A 28 -5.43 13.58 16.39
CA ASP A 28 -4.49 13.60 17.51
C ASP A 28 -4.19 12.19 18.09
N ASN A 29 -4.21 11.16 17.26
CA ASN A 29 -4.03 9.73 17.60
C ASN A 29 -5.11 9.14 18.54
N GLU A 30 -6.28 9.73 18.60
CA GLU A 30 -7.42 9.24 19.39
C GLU A 30 -8.75 9.42 18.64
N PHE A 31 -9.79 8.71 19.07
CA PHE A 31 -11.13 8.85 18.52
C PHE A 31 -11.95 9.86 19.30
N LYS A 32 -12.50 10.87 18.60
CA LYS A 32 -13.34 11.93 19.18
C LYS A 32 -14.63 12.08 18.37
N LYS A 33 -15.77 12.24 19.06
CA LYS A 33 -17.01 12.62 18.37
C LYS A 33 -16.95 14.12 18.08
N THR A 34 -16.83 14.48 16.80
CA THR A 34 -16.59 15.86 16.37
C THR A 34 -17.02 16.09 14.93
N ASP A 35 -17.05 17.37 14.52
CA ASP A 35 -17.31 17.78 13.14
C ASP A 35 -16.00 18.18 12.45
N ILE A 36 -15.97 18.10 11.12
CA ILE A 36 -14.86 18.60 10.30
C ILE A 36 -15.44 19.57 9.27
N PHE A 37 -14.87 20.77 9.19
CA PHE A 37 -15.17 21.71 8.11
C PHE A 37 -13.98 21.86 7.16
N ILE A 38 -14.27 21.73 5.86
CA ILE A 38 -13.31 21.74 4.76
C ILE A 38 -13.70 22.87 3.82
N GLU A 39 -12.74 23.72 3.48
CA GLU A 39 -12.88 24.79 2.51
C GLU A 39 -11.61 24.85 1.63
N ASP A 40 -11.78 25.04 0.34
CA ASP A 40 -10.65 25.11 -0.62
C ASP A 40 -9.67 23.93 -0.46
N ASN A 41 -10.21 22.70 -0.34
CA ASN A 41 -9.45 21.45 -0.13
C ASN A 41 -8.64 21.32 1.18
N ILE A 42 -8.75 22.31 2.07
CA ILE A 42 -8.05 22.33 3.36
C ILE A 42 -9.03 22.10 4.52
N ILE A 43 -8.61 21.39 5.53
CA ILE A 43 -9.32 21.24 6.79
C ILE A 43 -9.16 22.58 7.55
N VAL A 44 -10.23 23.36 7.63
CA VAL A 44 -10.19 24.68 8.32
C VAL A 44 -10.68 24.60 9.76
N SER A 45 -11.42 23.54 10.12
CA SER A 45 -11.82 23.30 11.50
C SER A 45 -12.01 21.82 11.80
N VAL A 46 -11.60 21.42 13.00
CA VAL A 46 -11.96 20.15 13.66
C VAL A 46 -12.61 20.52 14.97
N GLY A 47 -13.96 20.47 15.05
CA GLY A 47 -14.73 20.93 16.19
C GLY A 47 -16.13 21.36 15.78
N ALA A 48 -17.01 21.58 16.76
CA ALA A 48 -18.34 22.11 16.51
C ALA A 48 -18.27 23.56 16.03
N GLY A 49 -19.04 23.90 14.98
CA GLY A 49 -19.12 25.26 14.44
C GLY A 49 -20.37 25.45 13.58
N CYS A 50 -20.71 26.71 13.32
CA CYS A 50 -21.76 27.09 12.37
C CYS A 50 -21.08 27.58 11.07
N TYR A 51 -21.25 26.83 10.01
CA TYR A 51 -20.66 27.12 8.71
C TYR A 51 -21.78 27.33 7.68
N ASN A 52 -21.91 28.57 7.20
CA ASN A 52 -22.89 28.92 6.19
C ASN A 52 -22.36 28.54 4.79
N ASP A 53 -23.28 28.28 3.86
CA ASP A 53 -23.01 27.99 2.45
C ASP A 53 -22.13 26.74 2.20
N SER A 54 -22.27 25.71 3.06
CA SER A 54 -21.57 24.43 2.91
C SER A 54 -22.49 23.27 2.52
N VAL A 55 -21.95 22.30 1.77
CA VAL A 55 -22.58 20.98 1.57
C VAL A 55 -22.35 20.16 2.84
N SER A 56 -23.45 19.77 3.49
CA SER A 56 -23.38 19.06 4.77
C SER A 56 -23.64 17.58 4.61
N PHE A 57 -22.78 16.75 5.21
CA PHE A 57 -22.98 15.32 5.36
C PHE A 57 -23.15 14.98 6.84
N ASP A 58 -24.19 14.22 7.18
CA ASP A 58 -24.38 13.68 8.52
C ASP A 58 -23.85 12.25 8.58
N PHE A 59 -22.78 12.06 9.33
CA PHE A 59 -22.09 10.79 9.49
C PHE A 59 -22.25 10.22 10.91
N ASN A 60 -23.43 10.44 11.51
CA ASN A 60 -23.75 9.85 12.80
C ASN A 60 -23.56 8.33 12.77
N ASN A 61 -22.85 7.79 13.79
CA ASN A 61 -22.43 6.39 13.91
C ASN A 61 -21.42 5.90 12.86
N LEU A 62 -20.87 6.79 12.04
CA LEU A 62 -19.78 6.48 11.13
C LEU A 62 -18.44 6.96 11.69
N PHE A 63 -17.38 6.39 11.16
CA PHE A 63 -16.01 6.72 11.53
C PHE A 63 -15.32 7.46 10.39
N ILE A 64 -14.61 8.53 10.74
CA ILE A 64 -13.77 9.27 9.82
C ILE A 64 -12.31 9.04 10.21
N PHE A 65 -11.54 8.57 9.23
CA PHE A 65 -10.09 8.37 9.34
C PHE A 65 -9.36 9.31 8.39
N PRO A 66 -8.07 9.67 8.66
CA PRO A 66 -7.21 10.15 7.60
C PRO A 66 -7.15 9.09 6.50
N GLY A 67 -7.08 9.50 5.24
CA GLY A 67 -6.98 8.58 4.13
C GLY A 67 -5.82 7.61 4.33
N PHE A 68 -6.04 6.32 4.04
CA PHE A 68 -5.01 5.30 4.22
C PHE A 68 -3.89 5.49 3.20
N THR A 69 -2.71 5.01 3.55
CA THR A 69 -1.51 5.05 2.71
C THR A 69 -1.01 3.63 2.47
N ASP A 70 -0.97 3.20 1.22
CA ASP A 70 -0.42 1.91 0.83
C ASP A 70 0.95 2.11 0.17
N VAL A 71 1.98 1.57 0.78
CA VAL A 71 3.35 1.77 0.29
C VAL A 71 3.80 0.72 -0.72
N HIS A 72 2.89 -0.20 -1.12
CA HIS A 72 3.22 -1.30 -2.03
C HIS A 72 2.03 -1.71 -2.90
N VAL A 73 1.94 -1.15 -4.11
CA VAL A 73 0.91 -1.52 -5.09
C VAL A 73 1.48 -1.61 -6.51
N HIS A 74 0.81 -2.38 -7.38
CA HIS A 74 1.17 -2.54 -8.79
C HIS A 74 0.08 -1.98 -9.68
N LEU A 75 0.28 -0.77 -10.22
CA LEU A 75 -0.70 -0.11 -11.10
C LEU A 75 -0.58 -0.52 -12.56
N ARG A 76 0.47 -1.28 -12.92
CA ARG A 76 0.64 -1.94 -14.22
C ARG A 76 0.74 -1.01 -15.44
N GLU A 77 0.56 0.27 -15.30
CA GLU A 77 0.69 1.29 -16.35
C GLU A 77 1.90 2.18 -16.07
N PRO A 78 2.77 2.38 -17.07
CA PRO A 78 2.67 1.94 -18.47
C PRO A 78 3.00 0.46 -18.72
N GLY A 79 2.54 -0.07 -19.85
CA GLY A 79 2.98 -1.33 -20.45
C GLY A 79 2.08 -2.54 -20.26
N PHE A 80 1.31 -2.61 -19.17
CA PHE A 80 0.46 -3.77 -18.86
C PHE A 80 -1.01 -3.38 -18.60
N LEU A 81 -1.52 -2.41 -19.37
CA LEU A 81 -2.85 -1.83 -19.22
C LEU A 81 -4.00 -2.85 -19.26
N TYR A 82 -3.75 -4.04 -19.80
CA TYR A 82 -4.73 -5.14 -19.81
C TYR A 82 -4.90 -5.82 -18.45
N LYS A 83 -4.01 -5.57 -17.49
CA LYS A 83 -4.08 -6.06 -16.10
C LYS A 83 -4.68 -5.03 -15.16
N GLU A 84 -4.26 -3.77 -15.30
CA GLU A 84 -4.69 -2.63 -14.51
C GLU A 84 -4.26 -1.33 -15.22
N THR A 85 -4.95 -0.23 -14.91
CA THR A 85 -4.56 1.12 -15.29
C THR A 85 -4.41 1.99 -14.05
N ILE A 86 -3.67 3.09 -14.15
CA ILE A 86 -3.59 4.08 -13.07
C ILE A 86 -4.98 4.52 -12.64
N LYS A 87 -5.88 4.77 -13.60
CA LYS A 87 -7.25 5.18 -13.31
C LYS A 87 -8.01 4.12 -12.50
N THR A 88 -8.05 2.87 -12.97
CA THR A 88 -8.83 1.81 -12.31
C THR A 88 -8.22 1.39 -10.98
N GLY A 89 -6.88 1.30 -10.89
CA GLY A 89 -6.20 0.99 -9.65
C GLY A 89 -6.33 2.09 -8.59
N THR A 90 -6.29 3.37 -8.98
CA THR A 90 -6.50 4.48 -8.03
C THR A 90 -7.98 4.62 -7.62
N MET A 91 -8.93 4.27 -8.49
CA MET A 91 -10.35 4.15 -8.11
C MET A 91 -10.57 2.99 -7.13
N ALA A 92 -9.93 1.85 -7.35
CA ALA A 92 -9.96 0.72 -6.42
C ALA A 92 -9.37 1.10 -5.05
N ALA A 93 -8.25 1.82 -5.05
CA ALA A 93 -7.65 2.34 -3.83
C ALA A 93 -8.61 3.31 -3.09
N ALA A 94 -9.23 4.24 -3.81
CA ALA A 94 -10.24 5.14 -3.24
C ALA A 94 -11.45 4.37 -2.66
N HIS A 95 -11.92 3.31 -3.34
CA HIS A 95 -12.96 2.42 -2.83
C HIS A 95 -12.54 1.72 -1.53
N GLY A 96 -11.26 1.37 -1.40
CA GLY A 96 -10.68 0.78 -0.17
C GLY A 96 -10.39 1.80 0.94
N GLY A 97 -10.59 3.10 0.72
CA GLY A 97 -10.32 4.16 1.69
C GLY A 97 -8.90 4.74 1.64
N TYR A 98 -8.14 4.40 0.61
CA TYR A 98 -6.78 4.92 0.41
C TYR A 98 -6.81 6.25 -0.34
N THR A 99 -5.96 7.19 0.08
CA THR A 99 -5.74 8.48 -0.58
C THR A 99 -4.32 8.64 -1.10
N SER A 100 -3.43 7.73 -0.72
CA SER A 100 -2.03 7.73 -1.14
C SER A 100 -1.57 6.30 -1.40
N VAL A 101 -0.87 6.09 -2.52
CA VAL A 101 -0.28 4.79 -2.87
C VAL A 101 1.13 4.97 -3.43
N CYS A 102 2.04 4.01 -3.16
CA CYS A 102 3.35 3.94 -3.82
C CYS A 102 3.33 2.83 -4.88
N ALA A 103 3.62 3.20 -6.13
CA ALA A 103 3.55 2.29 -7.27
C ALA A 103 4.90 1.64 -7.56
N MET A 104 4.95 0.30 -7.56
CA MET A 104 6.16 -0.49 -7.80
C MET A 104 6.64 -0.42 -9.26
N PRO A 105 7.97 -0.53 -9.51
CA PRO A 105 8.59 -0.19 -10.78
C PRO A 105 8.51 -1.28 -11.85
N ASN A 106 7.89 -2.42 -11.59
CA ASN A 106 7.81 -3.54 -12.54
C ASN A 106 6.84 -3.27 -13.70
N LEU A 107 7.18 -2.27 -14.50
CA LEU A 107 6.43 -1.70 -15.63
C LEU A 107 7.14 -1.94 -16.98
N LYS A 108 6.55 -1.41 -18.06
CA LYS A 108 7.17 -1.44 -19.39
C LYS A 108 6.87 -0.13 -20.15
N PRO A 109 7.87 0.78 -20.29
CA PRO A 109 9.26 0.58 -19.83
C PRO A 109 9.35 0.52 -18.31
N VAL A 110 10.41 -0.13 -17.80
CA VAL A 110 10.80 -0.06 -16.39
C VAL A 110 11.25 1.37 -16.09
N PRO A 111 10.82 2.02 -15.01
CA PRO A 111 11.30 3.35 -14.60
C PRO A 111 12.73 3.27 -14.05
N ASP A 112 13.70 3.02 -14.93
CA ASP A 112 15.13 2.88 -14.65
C ASP A 112 15.98 4.06 -15.13
N SER A 113 15.33 5.08 -15.67
CA SER A 113 15.91 6.33 -16.12
C SER A 113 14.93 7.49 -15.92
N ARG A 114 15.46 8.74 -15.99
CA ARG A 114 14.61 9.93 -15.96
C ARG A 114 13.51 9.91 -17.01
N GLU A 115 13.84 9.47 -18.22
CA GLU A 115 12.89 9.40 -19.33
C GLU A 115 11.74 8.44 -19.02
N ASN A 116 12.08 7.23 -18.58
CA ASN A 116 11.11 6.17 -18.32
C ASN A 116 10.19 6.50 -17.13
N ILE A 117 10.73 7.04 -16.02
CA ILE A 117 9.87 7.42 -14.87
C ILE A 117 8.92 8.57 -15.23
N LEU A 118 9.32 9.48 -16.11
CA LEU A 118 8.46 10.56 -16.58
C LEU A 118 7.28 10.07 -17.44
N GLU A 119 7.37 8.91 -18.08
CA GLU A 119 6.21 8.30 -18.75
C GLU A 119 5.13 7.90 -17.73
N GLU A 120 5.54 7.28 -16.63
CA GLU A 120 4.64 6.91 -15.53
C GLU A 120 4.05 8.17 -14.85
N VAL A 121 4.89 9.17 -14.54
CA VAL A 121 4.44 10.44 -13.93
C VAL A 121 3.38 11.12 -14.79
N LYS A 122 3.55 11.18 -16.11
CA LYS A 122 2.55 11.77 -17.02
C LYS A 122 1.22 11.01 -16.99
N ALA A 123 1.27 9.68 -16.90
CA ALA A 123 0.05 8.87 -16.79
C ALA A 123 -0.63 9.10 -15.42
N ILE A 124 0.15 9.22 -14.34
CA ILE A 124 -0.34 9.57 -12.98
C ILE A 124 -1.04 10.94 -13.01
N GLU A 125 -0.38 11.98 -13.52
CA GLU A 125 -0.94 13.33 -13.59
C GLU A 125 -2.25 13.41 -14.38
N LYS A 126 -2.37 12.56 -15.39
CA LYS A 126 -3.55 12.54 -16.27
C LYS A 126 -4.74 11.78 -15.66
N ASP A 127 -4.51 10.62 -15.07
CA ASP A 127 -5.56 9.63 -14.82
C ASP A 127 -5.75 9.25 -13.33
N ALA A 128 -4.81 9.60 -12.44
CA ALA A 128 -4.93 9.28 -11.02
C ALA A 128 -6.03 10.10 -10.32
N VAL A 129 -6.82 9.44 -9.49
CA VAL A 129 -7.87 10.10 -8.67
C VAL A 129 -7.44 10.33 -7.22
N ILE A 130 -6.32 9.71 -6.80
CA ILE A 130 -5.67 9.88 -5.51
C ILE A 130 -4.18 10.15 -5.72
N HIS A 131 -3.43 10.39 -4.65
CA HIS A 131 -1.98 10.59 -4.74
C HIS A 131 -1.26 9.28 -5.09
N VAL A 132 -0.42 9.31 -6.11
CA VAL A 132 0.43 8.18 -6.52
C VAL A 132 1.89 8.61 -6.52
N TYR A 133 2.73 7.83 -5.85
CA TYR A 133 4.15 8.06 -5.70
C TYR A 133 4.93 6.89 -6.36
N PRO A 134 5.57 7.09 -7.50
CA PRO A 134 6.28 6.02 -8.18
C PRO A 134 7.59 5.65 -7.47
N TYR A 135 7.96 4.37 -7.54
CA TYR A 135 9.31 3.91 -7.25
C TYR A 135 10.17 3.98 -8.52
N GLY A 136 11.45 4.33 -8.38
CA GLY A 136 12.44 4.10 -9.42
C GLY A 136 13.06 2.71 -9.28
N ALA A 137 13.45 2.08 -10.38
CA ALA A 137 14.18 0.82 -10.34
C ALA A 137 15.61 1.03 -9.80
N ILE A 138 16.12 0.02 -9.08
CA ILE A 138 17.51 0.00 -8.59
C ILE A 138 18.45 -0.31 -9.76
N THR A 139 18.06 -1.26 -10.63
CA THR A 139 18.89 -1.72 -11.73
C THR A 139 18.19 -1.59 -13.08
N VAL A 140 18.97 -1.45 -14.16
CA VAL A 140 18.45 -1.34 -15.52
C VAL A 140 17.59 -2.55 -15.85
N GLY A 141 16.30 -2.28 -16.19
CA GLY A 141 15.30 -3.30 -16.49
C GLY A 141 15.04 -4.27 -15.33
N GLU A 142 15.40 -3.92 -14.10
CA GLU A 142 15.33 -4.78 -12.88
C GLU A 142 16.09 -6.11 -13.08
N GLN A 143 17.26 -6.06 -13.73
CA GLN A 143 18.02 -7.27 -14.07
C GLN A 143 19.17 -7.57 -13.08
N GLY A 144 19.42 -6.69 -12.10
CA GLY A 144 20.48 -6.87 -11.11
C GLY A 144 21.92 -6.77 -11.66
N LYS A 145 22.11 -6.28 -12.90
CA LYS A 145 23.42 -6.29 -13.59
C LYS A 145 24.08 -4.93 -13.69
N GLU A 146 23.31 -3.90 -13.90
CA GLU A 146 23.76 -2.52 -14.10
C GLU A 146 22.87 -1.60 -13.27
N MET A 147 23.46 -0.62 -12.57
CA MET A 147 22.71 0.35 -11.77
C MET A 147 21.91 1.27 -12.69
N ALA A 148 20.66 1.52 -12.35
CA ALA A 148 19.79 2.47 -13.03
C ALA A 148 20.24 3.93 -12.80
N ASP A 149 19.66 4.87 -13.53
CA ASP A 149 19.92 6.32 -13.35
C ASP A 149 19.19 6.86 -12.12
N LEU A 150 19.69 6.51 -10.92
CA LEU A 150 19.09 6.95 -9.68
C LEU A 150 19.12 8.48 -9.51
N ASP A 151 20.14 9.17 -10.01
CA ASP A 151 20.22 10.65 -9.98
C ASP A 151 19.09 11.29 -10.77
N GLY A 152 18.90 10.82 -12.01
CA GLY A 152 17.87 11.36 -12.90
C GLY A 152 16.44 11.09 -12.39
N MET A 153 16.24 10.03 -11.60
CA MET A 153 14.94 9.65 -11.06
C MET A 153 14.63 10.25 -9.67
N ALA A 154 15.65 10.69 -8.91
CA ALA A 154 15.51 11.04 -7.49
C ALA A 154 14.45 12.14 -7.21
N GLU A 155 14.20 13.03 -8.14
CA GLU A 155 13.16 14.07 -8.02
C GLU A 155 11.75 13.50 -8.05
N TYR A 156 11.54 12.42 -8.80
CA TYR A 156 10.22 11.83 -9.09
C TYR A 156 9.93 10.60 -8.24
N ALA A 157 10.96 9.81 -7.95
CA ALA A 157 10.81 8.57 -7.19
C ALA A 157 10.67 8.81 -5.69
N VAL A 158 9.72 8.12 -5.04
CA VAL A 158 9.61 8.12 -3.57
C VAL A 158 10.78 7.39 -2.93
N ALA A 159 11.21 6.28 -3.51
CA ALA A 159 12.36 5.47 -3.13
C ALA A 159 12.77 4.57 -4.32
N PHE A 160 13.71 3.64 -4.14
CA PHE A 160 14.16 2.74 -5.21
C PHE A 160 13.92 1.28 -4.86
N SER A 161 13.43 0.50 -5.84
CA SER A 161 13.08 -0.92 -5.69
C SER A 161 13.34 -1.68 -6.99
N ASP A 162 13.73 -2.96 -6.88
CA ASP A 162 13.64 -3.95 -7.97
C ASP A 162 12.59 -5.01 -7.54
N ASP A 163 11.37 -4.54 -7.26
CA ASP A 163 10.32 -5.40 -6.73
C ASP A 163 9.96 -6.57 -7.66
N GLY A 164 9.68 -7.73 -7.03
CA GLY A 164 9.37 -8.98 -7.72
C GLY A 164 10.59 -9.73 -8.26
N LYS A 165 11.81 -9.18 -8.15
CA LYS A 165 13.05 -9.85 -8.60
C LYS A 165 14.16 -9.83 -7.55
N GLY A 166 14.23 -8.77 -6.77
CA GLY A 166 15.29 -8.53 -5.79
C GLY A 166 16.70 -8.39 -6.40
N VAL A 167 17.58 -7.70 -5.71
CA VAL A 167 18.98 -7.54 -6.14
C VAL A 167 19.82 -8.69 -5.56
N GLN A 168 20.26 -9.62 -6.38
CA GLN A 168 20.96 -10.84 -5.96
C GLN A 168 22.46 -10.63 -5.64
N ASN A 169 23.07 -9.60 -6.21
CA ASN A 169 24.51 -9.35 -6.08
C ASN A 169 24.79 -8.37 -4.93
N ASP A 170 25.66 -8.76 -3.98
CA ASP A 170 26.01 -7.96 -2.81
C ASP A 170 26.66 -6.63 -3.17
N ASP A 171 27.59 -6.62 -4.14
CA ASP A 171 28.29 -5.39 -4.52
C ASP A 171 27.35 -4.41 -5.23
N MET A 172 26.40 -4.91 -6.03
CA MET A 172 25.37 -4.10 -6.64
C MET A 172 24.45 -3.49 -5.58
N MET A 173 23.95 -4.29 -4.61
CA MET A 173 23.10 -3.79 -3.54
C MET A 173 23.84 -2.77 -2.66
N ARG A 174 25.11 -3.03 -2.31
CA ARG A 174 25.96 -2.08 -1.57
C ARG A 174 26.10 -0.74 -2.32
N ALA A 175 26.41 -0.80 -3.62
CA ALA A 175 26.55 0.39 -4.44
C ALA A 175 25.23 1.17 -4.54
N ALA A 176 24.09 0.47 -4.71
CA ALA A 176 22.75 1.07 -4.74
C ALA A 176 22.40 1.72 -3.40
N MET A 177 22.67 1.07 -2.27
CA MET A 177 22.45 1.64 -0.94
C MET A 177 23.27 2.91 -0.69
N LEU A 178 24.56 2.91 -1.05
CA LEU A 178 25.42 4.10 -0.94
C LEU A 178 24.89 5.25 -1.82
N LYS A 179 24.45 4.93 -3.04
CA LYS A 179 23.91 5.90 -3.97
C LYS A 179 22.58 6.45 -3.46
N ALA A 180 21.63 5.61 -3.08
CA ALA A 180 20.33 6.04 -2.54
C ALA A 180 20.51 6.95 -1.32
N LYS A 181 21.42 6.56 -0.38
CA LYS A 181 21.75 7.38 0.78
C LYS A 181 22.28 8.76 0.40
N SER A 182 23.17 8.85 -0.61
CA SER A 182 23.70 10.14 -1.09
C SER A 182 22.63 11.07 -1.66
N LEU A 183 21.53 10.50 -2.14
CA LEU A 183 20.35 11.19 -2.67
C LEU A 183 19.27 11.47 -1.61
N GLY A 184 19.49 11.08 -0.36
CA GLY A 184 18.51 11.18 0.72
C GLY A 184 17.31 10.24 0.54
N LYS A 185 17.47 9.18 -0.27
CA LYS A 185 16.45 8.16 -0.56
C LYS A 185 16.73 6.87 0.19
N MET A 186 15.72 6.00 0.26
CA MET A 186 15.85 4.65 0.82
C MET A 186 15.81 3.58 -0.28
N ILE A 187 16.28 2.39 0.05
CA ILE A 187 16.04 1.16 -0.71
C ILE A 187 14.82 0.46 -0.12
N VAL A 188 13.90 0.06 -0.98
CA VAL A 188 12.68 -0.70 -0.66
C VAL A 188 12.80 -2.05 -1.35
N ALA A 189 12.95 -3.14 -0.61
CA ALA A 189 13.46 -4.38 -1.18
C ALA A 189 12.48 -5.54 -1.07
N HIS A 190 12.14 -6.10 -2.22
CA HIS A 190 11.65 -7.47 -2.32
C HIS A 190 12.80 -8.43 -2.03
N CYS A 191 12.70 -9.18 -0.93
CA CYS A 191 13.78 -10.06 -0.48
C CYS A 191 13.49 -11.51 -0.86
N GLU A 192 14.18 -12.00 -1.90
CA GLU A 192 14.06 -13.37 -2.37
C GLU A 192 15.39 -13.84 -2.96
N ASP A 193 16.01 -14.83 -2.33
CA ASP A 193 17.18 -15.54 -2.89
C ASP A 193 16.71 -16.53 -3.97
N ASN A 194 16.90 -16.15 -5.22
CA ASN A 194 16.45 -16.91 -6.39
C ASN A 194 17.12 -18.29 -6.50
N THR A 195 18.27 -18.50 -5.86
CA THR A 195 18.98 -19.80 -5.88
C THR A 195 18.24 -20.86 -5.04
N LEU A 196 17.37 -20.44 -4.13
CA LEU A 196 16.64 -21.29 -3.20
C LEU A 196 15.22 -21.64 -3.66
N LEU A 197 14.72 -21.08 -4.75
CA LEU A 197 13.34 -21.27 -5.21
C LEU A 197 13.05 -22.68 -5.72
N ASN A 198 14.01 -23.35 -6.33
CA ASN A 198 13.90 -24.74 -6.83
C ASN A 198 12.67 -25.00 -7.72
N GLY A 199 12.16 -23.97 -8.42
CA GLY A 199 10.94 -24.03 -9.22
C GLY A 199 9.66 -24.18 -8.37
N GLY A 200 9.72 -23.77 -7.10
CA GLY A 200 8.56 -23.65 -6.21
C GLY A 200 7.60 -22.54 -6.65
N TYR A 201 6.35 -22.65 -6.22
CA TYR A 201 5.30 -21.70 -6.57
C TYR A 201 4.27 -21.46 -5.45
N ILE A 202 4.38 -22.18 -4.34
CA ILE A 202 3.70 -21.98 -3.06
C ILE A 202 4.69 -22.24 -1.93
N HIS A 203 4.31 -22.05 -0.67
CA HIS A 203 5.17 -22.36 0.47
C HIS A 203 5.58 -23.84 0.53
N LYS A 204 6.85 -24.11 0.89
CA LYS A 204 7.34 -25.44 1.21
C LYS A 204 6.88 -25.84 2.62
N GLY A 205 5.57 -26.03 2.76
CA GLY A 205 4.89 -26.35 4.01
C GLY A 205 4.02 -27.59 3.88
N LYS A 206 3.16 -27.75 4.86
CA LYS A 206 2.31 -28.95 5.00
C LYS A 206 1.35 -29.11 3.82
N TYR A 207 0.77 -28.01 3.31
CA TYR A 207 -0.12 -28.10 2.15
C TYR A 207 0.60 -28.62 0.91
N ALA A 208 1.79 -28.09 0.61
CA ALA A 208 2.58 -28.52 -0.54
C ALA A 208 2.97 -30.00 -0.44
N GLU A 209 3.32 -30.48 0.77
CA GLU A 209 3.64 -31.89 1.01
C GLU A 209 2.42 -32.80 0.78
N LEU A 210 1.27 -32.44 1.34
CA LEU A 210 0.04 -33.24 1.24
C LEU A 210 -0.50 -33.33 -0.20
N HIS A 211 -0.32 -32.28 -1.01
CA HIS A 211 -0.88 -32.18 -2.36
C HIS A 211 0.15 -32.38 -3.47
N GLY A 212 1.42 -32.64 -3.13
CA GLY A 212 2.48 -32.93 -4.12
C GLY A 212 2.95 -31.72 -4.90
N HIS A 213 2.89 -30.51 -4.32
CA HIS A 213 3.34 -29.28 -4.93
C HIS A 213 4.82 -29.00 -4.67
N LYS A 214 5.43 -28.20 -5.57
CA LYS A 214 6.78 -27.67 -5.35
C LYS A 214 6.71 -26.42 -4.47
N GLY A 215 7.45 -26.45 -3.36
CA GLY A 215 7.46 -25.38 -2.37
C GLY A 215 8.65 -24.46 -2.45
N ILE A 216 8.42 -23.17 -2.15
CA ILE A 216 9.42 -22.13 -1.88
C ILE A 216 9.73 -22.19 -0.38
N CYS A 217 10.99 -22.39 -0.02
CA CYS A 217 11.40 -22.44 1.38
C CYS A 217 11.42 -21.03 2.03
N SER A 218 11.32 -20.97 3.35
CA SER A 218 11.37 -19.72 4.10
C SER A 218 12.75 -19.04 4.01
N GLU A 219 13.80 -19.84 3.84
CA GLU A 219 15.17 -19.38 3.67
C GLU A 219 15.34 -18.45 2.47
N SER A 220 14.52 -18.58 1.42
CA SER A 220 14.58 -17.70 0.26
C SER A 220 14.33 -16.23 0.62
N GLU A 221 13.47 -15.97 1.61
CA GLU A 221 13.17 -14.62 2.09
C GLU A 221 14.20 -14.15 3.14
N TRP A 222 14.28 -14.83 4.27
CA TRP A 222 15.03 -14.31 5.41
C TRP A 222 16.55 -14.29 5.23
N LYS A 223 17.14 -15.16 4.38
CA LYS A 223 18.58 -15.10 4.08
C LYS A 223 18.97 -13.86 3.31
N GLN A 224 18.14 -13.42 2.37
CA GLN A 224 18.40 -12.17 1.69
C GLN A 224 18.23 -10.98 2.62
N ILE A 225 17.22 -10.99 3.51
CA ILE A 225 17.08 -9.98 4.56
C ILE A 225 18.36 -9.95 5.45
N GLU A 226 18.83 -11.10 5.91
CA GLU A 226 20.05 -11.20 6.72
C GLU A 226 21.26 -10.60 5.99
N ARG A 227 21.40 -10.87 4.69
CA ARG A 227 22.44 -10.29 3.84
C ARG A 227 22.31 -8.77 3.77
N ASP A 228 21.11 -8.28 3.47
CA ASP A 228 20.87 -6.85 3.29
C ASP A 228 21.04 -6.06 4.60
N LEU A 229 20.66 -6.61 5.74
CA LEU A 229 20.88 -5.99 7.05
C LEU A 229 22.37 -5.80 7.37
N LYS A 230 23.25 -6.70 6.91
CA LYS A 230 24.71 -6.53 7.00
C LYS A 230 25.18 -5.33 6.16
N LEU A 231 24.62 -5.19 4.93
CA LEU A 231 24.90 -4.05 4.05
C LEU A 231 24.33 -2.74 4.59
N VAL A 232 23.15 -2.76 5.22
CA VAL A 232 22.59 -1.59 5.91
C VAL A 232 23.51 -1.12 7.02
N LYS A 233 24.03 -2.03 7.84
CA LYS A 233 25.00 -1.71 8.91
C LYS A 233 26.29 -1.10 8.35
N GLU A 234 26.78 -1.60 7.21
CA GLU A 234 27.98 -1.11 6.52
C GLU A 234 27.77 0.27 5.91
N THR A 235 26.66 0.47 5.21
CA THR A 235 26.40 1.68 4.41
C THR A 235 25.70 2.78 5.21
N GLY A 236 24.89 2.42 6.20
CA GLY A 236 24.00 3.31 6.94
C GLY A 236 22.89 3.88 6.04
N CYS A 237 22.46 3.15 5.00
CA CYS A 237 21.33 3.50 4.17
C CYS A 237 20.03 3.22 4.90
N LYS A 238 19.02 4.07 4.73
CA LYS A 238 17.64 3.74 5.10
C LYS A 238 17.15 2.57 4.27
N TYR A 239 16.51 1.59 4.92
CA TYR A 239 16.11 0.36 4.26
C TYR A 239 14.72 -0.07 4.70
N HIS A 240 13.87 -0.40 3.74
CA HIS A 240 12.53 -0.92 3.98
C HIS A 240 12.36 -2.31 3.37
N VAL A 241 11.94 -3.28 4.18
CA VAL A 241 11.73 -4.65 3.73
C VAL A 241 10.29 -4.83 3.32
N CYS A 242 10.04 -5.16 2.05
CA CYS A 242 8.70 -5.39 1.51
C CYS A 242 8.07 -6.66 2.10
N HIS A 243 6.75 -6.65 2.26
CA HIS A 243 5.83 -7.79 2.43
C HIS A 243 6.43 -9.01 3.14
N ILE A 244 7.09 -8.84 4.31
CA ILE A 244 7.67 -9.98 5.03
C ILE A 244 6.59 -11.01 5.39
N SER A 245 6.95 -12.29 5.29
CA SER A 245 6.03 -13.40 5.49
C SER A 245 6.52 -14.46 6.47
N THR A 246 7.78 -14.42 6.91
CA THR A 246 8.38 -15.46 7.77
C THR A 246 8.71 -14.96 9.18
N LYS A 247 8.65 -15.85 10.16
CA LYS A 247 9.01 -15.56 11.56
C LYS A 247 10.48 -15.20 11.73
N GLU A 248 11.35 -15.79 10.92
CA GLU A 248 12.77 -15.49 10.92
C GLU A 248 13.02 -14.04 10.45
N SER A 249 12.29 -13.58 9.45
CA SER A 249 12.33 -12.18 8.98
C SER A 249 11.93 -11.21 10.10
N VAL A 250 10.86 -11.52 10.83
CA VAL A 250 10.42 -10.72 11.99
C VAL A 250 11.54 -10.61 13.02
N GLU A 251 12.19 -11.73 13.36
CA GLU A 251 13.25 -11.74 14.39
C GLU A 251 14.50 -10.98 13.93
N LEU A 252 14.93 -11.16 12.68
CA LEU A 252 16.06 -10.43 12.09
C LEU A 252 15.83 -8.92 12.11
N ILE A 253 14.64 -8.45 11.71
CA ILE A 253 14.30 -7.04 11.70
C ILE A 253 14.18 -6.49 13.12
N ARG A 254 13.58 -7.25 14.04
CA ARG A 254 13.50 -6.89 15.47
C ARG A 254 14.90 -6.67 16.06
N GLN A 255 15.84 -7.56 15.76
CA GLN A 255 17.22 -7.43 16.21
C GLN A 255 17.92 -6.24 15.56
N ALA A 256 17.74 -6.03 14.24
CA ALA A 256 18.33 -4.90 13.53
C ALA A 256 17.86 -3.54 14.10
N LYS A 257 16.56 -3.42 14.43
CA LYS A 257 16.03 -2.22 15.11
C LYS A 257 16.61 -2.01 16.50
N LYS A 258 16.76 -3.08 17.29
CA LYS A 258 17.44 -3.02 18.61
C LYS A 258 18.90 -2.59 18.49
N ASP A 259 19.57 -3.00 17.44
CA ASP A 259 20.96 -2.62 17.14
C ASP A 259 21.08 -1.17 16.60
N GLY A 260 19.96 -0.47 16.44
CA GLY A 260 19.90 0.94 16.00
C GLY A 260 20.05 1.14 14.49
N LEU A 261 19.83 0.10 13.68
CA LEU A 261 19.81 0.26 12.22
C LEU A 261 18.54 0.99 11.77
N ASP A 262 18.66 1.83 10.74
CA ASP A 262 17.52 2.55 10.12
C ASP A 262 16.78 1.61 9.17
N VAL A 263 16.05 0.66 9.76
CA VAL A 263 15.30 -0.39 9.07
C VAL A 263 13.83 -0.34 9.44
N THR A 264 12.98 -0.41 8.44
CA THR A 264 11.53 -0.57 8.57
C THR A 264 11.05 -1.73 7.73
N CYS A 265 9.82 -2.21 7.94
CA CYS A 265 9.26 -3.26 7.13
C CYS A 265 7.73 -3.18 7.06
N GLU A 266 7.20 -3.88 6.08
CA GLU A 266 5.77 -4.08 5.89
C GLU A 266 5.41 -5.57 5.83
N THR A 267 4.15 -5.87 6.13
CA THR A 267 3.52 -7.17 5.83
C THR A 267 2.17 -6.92 5.15
N ALA A 268 1.52 -7.97 4.67
CA ALA A 268 0.26 -7.81 3.94
C ALA A 268 -0.93 -8.45 4.69
N PRO A 269 -2.18 -7.99 4.41
CA PRO A 269 -3.38 -8.52 5.04
C PRO A 269 -3.51 -10.03 4.92
N HIS A 270 -3.14 -10.59 3.75
CA HIS A 270 -3.24 -12.03 3.51
C HIS A 270 -2.27 -12.85 4.37
N TYR A 271 -1.07 -12.35 4.71
CA TYR A 271 -0.14 -13.03 5.63
C TYR A 271 -0.56 -12.95 7.10
N LEU A 272 -1.35 -11.95 7.48
CA LEU A 272 -1.87 -11.81 8.85
C LEU A 272 -3.11 -12.64 9.12
N VAL A 273 -3.85 -13.02 8.07
CA VAL A 273 -5.18 -13.63 8.19
C VAL A 273 -5.22 -15.09 7.71
N LEU A 274 -4.40 -15.44 6.72
CA LEU A 274 -4.36 -16.77 6.11
C LEU A 274 -3.03 -17.46 6.40
N ASP A 275 -3.05 -18.80 6.33
CA ASP A 275 -1.85 -19.63 6.34
C ASP A 275 -1.90 -20.68 5.22
N ASP A 276 -0.87 -21.51 5.09
CA ASP A 276 -0.75 -22.46 3.99
C ASP A 276 -1.91 -23.50 3.95
N MET A 277 -2.55 -23.75 5.08
CA MET A 277 -3.69 -24.69 5.15
C MET A 277 -5.00 -24.08 4.65
N ASP A 278 -5.06 -22.77 4.41
CA ASP A 278 -6.20 -22.10 3.78
C ASP A 278 -6.15 -22.14 2.24
N ILE A 279 -5.02 -22.58 1.67
CA ILE A 279 -4.81 -22.67 0.22
C ILE A 279 -5.83 -23.61 -0.43
N GLN A 280 -6.32 -23.23 -1.60
CA GLN A 280 -7.13 -24.04 -2.50
C GLN A 280 -6.43 -24.17 -3.85
N GLU A 281 -6.83 -25.13 -4.68
CA GLU A 281 -6.26 -25.41 -6.00
C GLU A 281 -6.57 -24.33 -7.06
N GLU A 282 -6.62 -23.08 -6.63
CA GLU A 282 -7.02 -21.93 -7.44
C GLU A 282 -5.94 -20.85 -7.47
N GLY A 283 -5.78 -20.19 -8.61
CA GLY A 283 -4.79 -19.13 -8.79
C GLY A 283 -4.91 -17.94 -7.81
N ARG A 284 -6.10 -17.73 -7.22
CA ARG A 284 -6.31 -16.67 -6.21
C ARG A 284 -5.57 -16.90 -4.89
N PHE A 285 -4.96 -18.05 -4.68
CA PHE A 285 -4.07 -18.34 -3.55
C PHE A 285 -2.59 -18.33 -3.94
N LYS A 286 -2.26 -17.90 -5.17
CA LYS A 286 -0.87 -17.79 -5.62
C LYS A 286 -0.39 -16.36 -5.60
N MET A 287 0.51 -16.05 -4.67
CA MET A 287 1.21 -14.77 -4.50
C MET A 287 2.67 -15.02 -4.14
N ASN A 288 3.51 -14.02 -4.19
CA ASN A 288 4.91 -14.07 -3.78
C ASN A 288 5.28 -12.84 -2.93
N PRO A 289 5.72 -13.05 -1.68
CA PRO A 289 5.91 -14.34 -0.96
C PRO A 289 4.66 -15.19 -0.89
N PRO A 290 4.79 -16.53 -0.78
CA PRO A 290 3.64 -17.41 -0.61
C PRO A 290 3.07 -17.35 0.81
N LEU A 291 1.80 -17.73 0.98
CA LEU A 291 1.21 -17.95 2.31
C LEU A 291 2.04 -18.99 3.05
N ARG A 292 2.59 -18.62 4.22
CA ARG A 292 3.42 -19.46 5.06
C ARG A 292 2.59 -20.26 6.06
N ASP A 293 3.25 -21.00 6.93
CA ASP A 293 2.56 -21.77 7.95
C ASP A 293 1.97 -20.91 9.07
N LYS A 294 1.16 -21.51 9.92
CA LYS A 294 0.50 -20.83 11.04
C LYS A 294 1.50 -20.19 12.02
N SER A 295 2.71 -20.75 12.20
CA SER A 295 3.70 -20.20 13.13
C SER A 295 4.28 -18.89 12.60
N ASP A 296 4.45 -18.77 11.29
CA ASP A 296 4.86 -17.54 10.62
C ASP A 296 3.78 -16.46 10.76
N ARG A 297 2.51 -16.80 10.46
CA ARG A 297 1.38 -15.88 10.64
C ARG A 297 1.29 -15.33 12.08
N LEU A 298 1.46 -16.18 13.09
CA LEU A 298 1.43 -15.76 14.49
C LEU A 298 2.61 -14.86 14.84
N ALA A 299 3.80 -15.10 14.29
CA ALA A 299 4.96 -14.23 14.49
C ALA A 299 4.77 -12.85 13.84
N LEU A 300 4.14 -12.77 12.66
CA LEU A 300 3.76 -11.48 12.04
C LEU A 300 2.77 -10.72 12.93
N ILE A 301 1.76 -11.39 13.49
CA ILE A 301 0.81 -10.77 14.43
C ILE A 301 1.53 -10.22 15.66
N GLU A 302 2.47 -10.94 16.25
CA GLU A 302 3.27 -10.42 17.35
C GLU A 302 4.18 -9.25 16.89
N GLY A 303 4.71 -9.31 15.66
CA GLY A 303 5.50 -8.23 15.07
C GLY A 303 4.73 -6.92 14.88
N ILE A 304 3.44 -6.96 14.54
CA ILE A 304 2.60 -5.74 14.49
C ILE A 304 2.26 -5.21 15.89
N LYS A 305 2.12 -6.09 16.88
CA LYS A 305 1.83 -5.68 18.27
C LYS A 305 3.00 -4.99 18.94
N ASP A 306 4.20 -5.54 18.78
CA ASP A 306 5.40 -5.04 19.43
C ASP A 306 6.11 -3.91 18.67
N GLY A 307 5.61 -3.56 17.46
CA GLY A 307 6.15 -2.49 16.62
C GLY A 307 7.38 -2.89 15.81
N THR A 308 7.69 -4.18 15.71
CA THR A 308 8.72 -4.68 14.78
C THR A 308 8.31 -4.45 13.34
N ILE A 309 7.04 -4.70 13.02
CA ILE A 309 6.43 -4.41 11.72
C ILE A 309 5.80 -3.03 11.78
N ASP A 310 6.18 -2.17 10.85
CA ASP A 310 5.81 -0.76 10.85
C ASP A 310 4.52 -0.49 10.09
N VAL A 311 4.31 -1.14 8.93
CA VAL A 311 3.25 -0.83 7.98
C VAL A 311 2.54 -2.11 7.55
N ILE A 312 1.26 -2.00 7.26
CA ILE A 312 0.53 -3.01 6.49
C ILE A 312 0.31 -2.42 5.09
N ALA A 313 0.92 -3.05 4.09
CA ALA A 313 0.74 -2.75 2.68
C ALA A 313 0.01 -3.90 1.99
N THR A 314 -0.73 -3.62 0.92
CA THR A 314 -1.60 -4.66 0.35
C THR A 314 -0.90 -5.61 -0.60
N ASP A 315 0.20 -5.19 -1.19
CA ASP A 315 0.79 -5.84 -2.36
C ASP A 315 -0.30 -6.12 -3.41
N HIS A 316 -1.12 -5.08 -3.67
CA HIS A 316 -2.18 -5.16 -4.67
C HIS A 316 -1.57 -5.38 -6.05
N ALA A 317 -1.62 -6.63 -6.52
CA ALA A 317 -0.92 -7.09 -7.73
C ALA A 317 -1.90 -7.71 -8.74
N PRO A 318 -2.67 -6.87 -9.46
CA PRO A 318 -3.70 -7.34 -10.40
C PRO A 318 -3.10 -8.07 -11.60
N HIS A 319 -3.80 -9.11 -12.02
CA HIS A 319 -3.59 -9.89 -13.23
C HIS A 319 -4.90 -10.15 -13.94
N SER A 320 -4.84 -10.43 -15.25
CA SER A 320 -6.02 -10.77 -16.01
C SER A 320 -6.66 -12.09 -15.55
N LYS A 321 -7.94 -12.26 -15.84
CA LYS A 321 -8.66 -13.51 -15.56
C LYS A 321 -7.97 -14.72 -16.18
N GLU A 322 -7.46 -14.57 -17.42
CA GLU A 322 -6.74 -15.64 -18.10
C GLU A 322 -5.45 -16.04 -17.36
N GLU A 323 -4.69 -15.05 -16.85
CA GLU A 323 -3.45 -15.30 -16.12
C GLU A 323 -3.70 -15.97 -14.76
N LYS A 324 -4.86 -15.77 -14.14
CA LYS A 324 -5.22 -16.29 -12.82
C LYS A 324 -6.11 -17.53 -12.84
N SER A 325 -6.58 -17.99 -13.99
CA SER A 325 -7.47 -19.17 -14.14
C SER A 325 -6.76 -20.50 -14.36
N LYS A 326 -5.42 -20.55 -14.19
CA LYS A 326 -4.59 -21.72 -14.51
C LYS A 326 -4.23 -22.58 -13.28
N GLY A 327 -5.01 -22.47 -12.19
CA GLY A 327 -4.74 -23.16 -10.92
C GLY A 327 -3.51 -22.63 -10.20
N LEU A 328 -3.06 -23.29 -9.13
CA LEU A 328 -1.91 -22.87 -8.33
C LEU A 328 -0.60 -22.88 -9.13
N LYS A 329 -0.34 -23.90 -9.92
CA LYS A 329 0.96 -24.09 -10.58
C LYS A 329 1.21 -23.09 -11.68
N ASP A 330 0.26 -22.87 -12.57
CA ASP A 330 0.48 -22.19 -13.83
C ASP A 330 -0.10 -20.76 -13.87
N SER A 331 -0.84 -20.33 -12.85
CA SER A 331 -1.24 -18.92 -12.68
C SER A 331 -0.03 -18.04 -12.36
N LEU A 332 -0.09 -16.76 -12.71
CA LEU A 332 0.91 -15.78 -12.29
C LEU A 332 0.78 -15.46 -10.79
N MET A 333 1.88 -15.12 -10.16
CA MET A 333 1.93 -14.68 -8.75
C MET A 333 1.36 -13.28 -8.61
N GLY A 334 0.54 -13.06 -7.58
CA GLY A 334 -0.10 -11.78 -7.27
C GLY A 334 -1.60 -11.91 -7.05
N VAL A 335 -2.12 -11.14 -6.12
CA VAL A 335 -3.54 -11.08 -5.75
C VAL A 335 -3.98 -9.63 -5.60
N VAL A 336 -5.28 -9.37 -5.66
CA VAL A 336 -5.82 -8.03 -5.37
C VAL A 336 -6.33 -7.97 -3.94
N GLY A 337 -6.10 -6.84 -3.26
CA GLY A 337 -6.42 -6.70 -1.84
C GLY A 337 -6.81 -5.30 -1.39
N ILE A 338 -6.49 -4.24 -2.16
CA ILE A 338 -6.61 -2.86 -1.69
C ILE A 338 -8.06 -2.46 -1.33
N GLU A 339 -9.06 -2.97 -2.05
CA GLU A 339 -10.47 -2.68 -1.81
C GLU A 339 -11.03 -3.35 -0.55
N THR A 340 -10.35 -4.36 -0.01
CA THR A 340 -10.85 -5.17 1.09
C THR A 340 -9.94 -5.21 2.31
N ALA A 341 -8.74 -4.62 2.20
CA ALA A 341 -7.71 -4.68 3.24
C ALA A 341 -8.22 -4.21 4.61
N PHE A 342 -8.81 -3.01 4.67
CA PHE A 342 -9.34 -2.49 5.95
C PHE A 342 -10.39 -3.42 6.54
N SER A 343 -11.39 -3.84 5.76
CA SER A 343 -12.50 -4.67 6.25
C SER A 343 -12.03 -6.04 6.74
N VAL A 344 -11.08 -6.65 6.03
CA VAL A 344 -10.46 -7.91 6.44
C VAL A 344 -9.68 -7.76 7.74
N LEU A 345 -8.82 -6.75 7.83
CA LEU A 345 -8.03 -6.47 9.03
C LEU A 345 -8.90 -6.07 10.23
N TYR A 346 -9.90 -5.22 10.01
CA TYR A 346 -10.86 -4.83 11.05
C TYR A 346 -11.57 -6.05 11.62
N THR A 347 -12.13 -6.89 10.75
CA THR A 347 -12.89 -8.10 11.17
C THR A 347 -11.99 -9.12 11.87
N GLU A 348 -10.80 -9.38 11.32
CA GLU A 348 -9.95 -10.46 11.79
C GLU A 348 -9.04 -10.07 12.96
N LEU A 349 -8.66 -8.81 13.07
CA LEU A 349 -7.72 -8.37 14.09
C LEU A 349 -8.38 -7.46 15.15
N VAL A 350 -9.19 -6.48 14.72
CA VAL A 350 -9.76 -5.50 15.67
C VAL A 350 -10.98 -6.07 16.38
N GLU A 351 -11.98 -6.59 15.65
CA GLU A 351 -13.18 -7.21 16.27
C GLU A 351 -12.84 -8.40 17.16
N LYS A 352 -11.75 -9.11 16.85
CA LYS A 352 -11.25 -10.21 17.68
C LYS A 352 -10.33 -9.75 18.83
N ASN A 353 -10.18 -8.44 19.03
CA ASN A 353 -9.35 -7.85 20.09
C ASN A 353 -7.87 -8.30 20.02
N ILE A 354 -7.33 -8.57 18.84
CA ILE A 354 -5.92 -8.90 18.63
C ILE A 354 -5.10 -7.62 18.67
N ILE A 355 -5.57 -6.55 18.01
CA ILE A 355 -5.04 -5.18 18.07
C ILE A 355 -6.19 -4.19 18.30
N SER A 356 -5.88 -2.96 18.72
CA SER A 356 -6.88 -1.88 18.79
C SER A 356 -7.09 -1.23 17.41
N LEU A 357 -8.18 -0.46 17.25
CA LEU A 357 -8.45 0.30 16.04
C LEU A 357 -7.41 1.41 15.85
N GLU A 358 -6.91 2.03 16.94
CA GLU A 358 -5.82 3.01 16.90
C GLU A 358 -4.53 2.37 16.36
N LYS A 359 -4.22 1.12 16.78
CA LYS A 359 -3.07 0.38 16.25
C LYS A 359 -3.23 0.11 14.76
N LEU A 360 -4.43 -0.20 14.29
CA LEU A 360 -4.68 -0.36 12.86
C LEU A 360 -4.45 0.96 12.10
N MET A 361 -4.85 2.12 12.66
CA MET A 361 -4.55 3.44 12.07
C MET A 361 -3.04 3.75 12.06
N GLU A 362 -2.33 3.33 13.09
CA GLU A 362 -0.88 3.45 13.12
C GLU A 362 -0.23 2.72 11.94
N LEU A 363 -0.67 1.49 11.64
CA LEU A 363 -0.15 0.62 10.60
C LEU A 363 -0.58 1.01 9.17
N LEU A 364 -1.76 1.61 8.98
CA LEU A 364 -2.31 1.98 7.67
C LEU A 364 -2.07 3.44 7.27
N ASN A 365 -1.68 4.32 8.20
CA ASN A 365 -1.48 5.74 7.90
C ASN A 365 -0.26 6.33 8.60
N ILE A 366 -0.24 6.34 9.95
CA ILE A 366 0.71 7.16 10.72
C ILE A 366 2.16 6.77 10.42
N ASN A 367 2.46 5.48 10.41
CA ASN A 367 3.83 4.99 10.20
C ASN A 367 4.26 5.15 8.75
N ALA A 368 3.39 4.83 7.77
CA ALA A 368 3.66 5.06 6.35
C ALA A 368 3.99 6.54 6.10
N ARG A 369 3.21 7.46 6.69
CA ARG A 369 3.45 8.90 6.62
C ARG A 369 4.81 9.30 7.20
N LYS A 370 5.19 8.78 8.36
CA LYS A 370 6.48 9.06 9.00
C LYS A 370 7.67 8.53 8.21
N ILE A 371 7.55 7.33 7.65
CA ILE A 371 8.65 6.63 6.97
C ILE A 371 8.89 7.20 5.58
N PHE A 372 7.81 7.41 4.81
CA PHE A 372 7.88 7.82 3.40
C PHE A 372 7.66 9.31 3.18
N GLY A 373 7.19 10.04 4.19
CA GLY A 373 6.90 11.48 4.09
C GLY A 373 5.68 11.79 3.22
N ILE A 374 4.72 10.85 3.09
CA ILE A 374 3.54 10.93 2.24
C ILE A 374 2.25 10.71 3.04
N GLY A 375 1.10 11.08 2.45
CA GLY A 375 -0.19 11.02 3.15
C GLY A 375 -0.44 12.24 4.04
N SER A 376 -1.61 12.31 4.66
CA SER A 376 -2.06 13.43 5.49
C SER A 376 -2.63 12.98 6.84
N GLU A 377 -2.91 13.93 7.71
CA GLU A 377 -3.59 13.73 8.99
C GLU A 377 -4.85 14.62 9.06
N ILE A 378 -5.80 14.27 9.91
CA ILE A 378 -6.95 15.14 10.16
C ILE A 378 -6.54 16.21 11.16
N LYS A 379 -6.15 17.39 10.66
CA LYS A 379 -5.69 18.52 11.43
C LYS A 379 -5.94 19.81 10.67
N VAL A 380 -6.21 20.89 11.40
CA VAL A 380 -6.40 22.22 10.81
C VAL A 380 -5.15 22.66 10.03
N GLY A 381 -5.36 23.08 8.79
CA GLY A 381 -4.30 23.49 7.86
C GLY A 381 -3.82 22.39 6.91
N GLU A 382 -4.15 21.13 7.18
CA GLU A 382 -3.80 19.99 6.32
C GLU A 382 -4.80 19.85 5.16
N LYS A 383 -4.36 19.20 4.07
CA LYS A 383 -5.23 18.81 2.97
C LYS A 383 -6.29 17.81 3.45
N ALA A 384 -7.49 17.93 2.89
CA ALA A 384 -8.58 17.02 3.22
C ALA A 384 -8.46 15.71 2.45
N ASP A 385 -7.58 14.85 2.92
CA ASP A 385 -7.44 13.45 2.51
C ASP A 385 -8.07 12.58 3.60
N ILE A 386 -9.31 12.16 3.37
CA ILE A 386 -10.19 11.63 4.41
C ILE A 386 -10.91 10.40 3.86
N THR A 387 -11.14 9.40 4.72
CA THR A 387 -12.02 8.28 4.40
C THR A 387 -13.05 8.04 5.50
N VAL A 388 -14.25 7.63 5.09
CA VAL A 388 -15.41 7.41 5.97
C VAL A 388 -15.84 5.95 5.89
N PHE A 389 -16.02 5.32 7.05
CA PHE A 389 -16.41 3.93 7.15
C PHE A 389 -17.61 3.72 8.05
N ASP A 390 -18.47 2.78 7.66
CA ASP A 390 -19.46 2.16 8.54
C ASP A 390 -18.87 0.85 9.10
N LEU A 391 -18.47 0.87 10.35
CA LEU A 391 -17.86 -0.28 11.02
C LEU A 391 -18.87 -1.39 11.38
N ASN A 392 -20.18 -1.08 11.35
CA ASN A 392 -21.23 -2.02 11.71
C ASN A 392 -21.76 -2.81 10.51
N THR A 393 -21.65 -2.24 9.30
CA THR A 393 -22.14 -2.91 8.08
C THR A 393 -21.32 -4.16 7.80
N GLU A 394 -22.01 -5.31 7.81
CA GLU A 394 -21.47 -6.61 7.40
C GLU A 394 -21.78 -6.84 5.92
N TYR A 395 -20.80 -7.35 5.18
CA TYR A 395 -20.98 -7.72 3.77
C TYR A 395 -20.08 -8.89 3.38
N LYS A 396 -20.41 -9.53 2.28
CA LYS A 396 -19.63 -10.63 1.71
C LYS A 396 -18.76 -10.10 0.60
N ILE A 397 -17.46 -10.38 0.65
CA ILE A 397 -16.52 -9.96 -0.39
C ILE A 397 -16.91 -10.62 -1.72
N ASN A 398 -17.24 -9.77 -2.70
CA ASN A 398 -17.61 -10.17 -4.06
C ASN A 398 -16.68 -9.48 -5.06
N PRO A 399 -15.75 -10.21 -5.71
CA PRO A 399 -14.80 -9.61 -6.66
C PRO A 399 -15.47 -8.95 -7.87
N ASP A 400 -16.71 -9.31 -8.23
CA ASP A 400 -17.44 -8.68 -9.33
C ASP A 400 -17.77 -7.20 -9.05
N GLU A 401 -17.80 -6.81 -7.77
CA GLU A 401 -18.03 -5.42 -7.32
C GLU A 401 -16.75 -4.57 -7.27
N PHE A 402 -15.57 -5.16 -7.46
CA PHE A 402 -14.31 -4.43 -7.42
C PHE A 402 -14.17 -3.45 -8.58
N LEU A 403 -13.56 -2.31 -8.32
CA LEU A 403 -13.21 -1.30 -9.32
C LEU A 403 -11.89 -1.62 -10.03
N SER A 404 -10.98 -2.35 -9.37
CA SER A 404 -9.80 -2.94 -10.00
C SER A 404 -10.20 -3.84 -11.17
N MET A 405 -9.40 -3.85 -12.22
CA MET A 405 -9.55 -4.79 -13.33
C MET A 405 -9.22 -6.23 -12.88
N GLY A 406 -8.30 -6.39 -11.94
CA GLY A 406 -8.01 -7.66 -11.30
C GLY A 406 -9.14 -8.10 -10.37
N LYS A 407 -9.50 -9.41 -10.40
CA LYS A 407 -10.59 -9.98 -9.59
C LYS A 407 -10.12 -11.12 -8.67
N SER A 408 -8.84 -11.43 -8.69
CA SER A 408 -8.29 -12.61 -8.02
C SER A 408 -7.86 -12.27 -6.59
N THR A 409 -8.74 -12.50 -5.62
CA THR A 409 -8.49 -12.30 -4.19
C THR A 409 -8.68 -13.61 -3.40
N PRO A 410 -7.80 -13.91 -2.41
CA PRO A 410 -7.99 -15.07 -1.55
C PRO A 410 -9.17 -14.91 -0.57
N PHE A 411 -9.72 -13.70 -0.46
CA PHE A 411 -10.82 -13.37 0.46
C PHE A 411 -12.21 -13.45 -0.18
N GLU A 412 -12.32 -13.89 -1.43
CA GLU A 412 -13.61 -14.06 -2.10
C GLU A 412 -14.57 -14.88 -1.24
N GLY A 413 -15.79 -14.36 -1.08
CA GLY A 413 -16.84 -15.01 -0.32
C GLY A 413 -16.72 -14.89 1.20
N LYS A 414 -15.64 -14.29 1.73
CA LYS A 414 -15.48 -14.04 3.17
C LYS A 414 -16.44 -12.94 3.63
N THR A 415 -17.13 -13.19 4.75
CA THR A 415 -17.95 -12.16 5.39
C THR A 415 -17.07 -11.27 6.27
N VAL A 416 -17.19 -9.96 6.09
CA VAL A 416 -16.39 -8.94 6.77
C VAL A 416 -17.26 -7.76 7.19
N LYS A 417 -16.76 -6.96 8.15
CA LYS A 417 -17.33 -5.69 8.57
C LYS A 417 -16.42 -4.51 8.24
N GLY A 418 -16.97 -3.31 8.30
CA GLY A 418 -16.23 -2.09 8.03
C GLY A 418 -16.25 -1.74 6.55
N LYS A 419 -17.40 -1.24 6.08
CA LYS A 419 -17.59 -0.84 4.69
C LYS A 419 -17.19 0.61 4.48
N CYS A 420 -16.35 0.89 3.48
CA CYS A 420 -16.07 2.26 3.07
C CYS A 420 -17.33 2.93 2.53
N VAL A 421 -17.58 4.16 2.93
CA VAL A 421 -18.76 4.95 2.55
C VAL A 421 -18.37 6.10 1.63
N MET A 422 -17.23 6.72 1.89
CA MET A 422 -16.75 7.85 1.09
C MET A 422 -15.23 7.98 1.24
N THR A 423 -14.57 8.36 0.17
CA THR A 423 -13.16 8.78 0.18
C THR A 423 -13.03 10.14 -0.49
N MET A 424 -12.28 11.02 0.15
CA MET A 424 -11.95 12.37 -0.30
C MET A 424 -10.42 12.49 -0.42
N ALA A 425 -9.95 12.95 -1.55
CA ALA A 425 -8.54 13.26 -1.79
C ALA A 425 -8.42 14.70 -2.29
N ASP A 426 -7.47 15.48 -1.77
CA ASP A 426 -7.34 16.92 -2.05
C ASP A 426 -8.68 17.67 -1.92
N GLY A 427 -9.50 17.35 -0.90
CA GLY A 427 -10.81 17.98 -0.69
C GLY A 427 -11.88 17.62 -1.72
N LYS A 428 -11.62 16.70 -2.63
CA LYS A 428 -12.57 16.23 -3.64
C LYS A 428 -13.08 14.85 -3.26
N ILE A 429 -14.39 14.64 -3.33
CA ILE A 429 -14.96 13.29 -3.19
C ILE A 429 -14.59 12.50 -4.44
N VAL A 430 -13.67 11.54 -4.29
CA VAL A 430 -13.16 10.70 -5.37
C VAL A 430 -13.88 9.36 -5.45
N TRP A 431 -14.51 8.95 -4.35
CA TRP A 431 -15.39 7.78 -4.29
C TRP A 431 -16.50 7.97 -3.24
N LYS A 432 -17.68 7.43 -3.53
CA LYS A 432 -18.82 7.42 -2.60
C LYS A 432 -19.74 6.25 -2.92
N ALA A 433 -20.19 5.49 -1.87
CA ALA A 433 -21.14 4.39 -1.97
C ALA A 433 -22.54 4.83 -2.36
#